data_289b30d39690176cde6ada4bc14f2069
#
_entry.id   289b30d39690176cde6ada4bc14f2069
#
_cell.length_a   1.000
_cell.length_b   1.000
_cell.length_c   1.000
_cell.angle_alpha   90.00
_cell.angle_beta   90.00
_cell.angle_gamma   90.00
#
_symmetry.space_group_name_H-M   'P 1'
#
loop_
_entity.id
_entity.type
_entity.pdbx_description
1 polymer ?
#
loop_
_entity_poly.entity_id
_entity_poly.type
_entity_poly.pdbx_seq_one_letter_code
_entity_poly.pdbx_strand_id
1 'polypeptide(L)'
;MIGMFDVVAIQEVRATDQTVLPQLLKYINANGARYDYIIGPRLGRTVSKEQYAYIYDSTRLISSPEASYTVDDKADLLHREPLVARFLTRVPQGYRPFSFSLMDIHTDPGEVKLELPVMHTVLKAVREYEWATAGEDDVLLMGDLNAAPSKFGPLGQMPGIYWIIRDQPTNTRRTEIYDNVLFDRDLTSEFTGRAGVLDVMDLFKINMEEALQLSDHMPIWAEFTVTEQPSSGNVSTANQLPAGTPWR
;
A
#
# COMPACT_ATOMS: atom_id res chain seq x y z
N MET A 1 2.10 10.66 14.09
CA MET A 1 2.37 9.36 13.44
C MET A 1 2.44 9.50 11.91
N ILE A 2 1.36 9.86 11.20
CA ILE A 2 1.35 9.94 9.72
C ILE A 2 2.55 10.75 9.18
N GLY A 3 2.86 11.91 9.76
CA GLY A 3 4.00 12.75 9.34
C GLY A 3 5.39 12.14 9.51
N MET A 4 5.50 10.86 9.89
CA MET A 4 6.78 10.12 9.91
C MET A 4 7.04 9.36 8.61
N PHE A 5 6.06 9.31 7.69
CA PHE A 5 6.08 8.49 6.48
C PHE A 5 5.86 9.35 5.25
N ASP A 6 6.43 8.94 4.14
CA ASP A 6 6.25 9.61 2.85
C ASP A 6 4.90 9.30 2.23
N VAL A 7 4.37 8.09 2.44
CA VAL A 7 3.02 7.67 2.08
C VAL A 7 2.46 6.71 3.12
N VAL A 8 1.17 6.82 3.40
CA VAL A 8 0.42 5.95 4.31
C VAL A 8 -0.85 5.49 3.62
N ALA A 9 -1.04 4.18 3.52
CA ALA A 9 -2.32 3.58 3.15
C ALA A 9 -3.22 3.53 4.39
N ILE A 10 -4.48 3.88 4.22
CA ILE A 10 -5.50 3.89 5.26
C ILE A 10 -6.69 3.08 4.80
N GLN A 11 -7.06 2.11 5.60
CA GLN A 11 -8.23 1.27 5.43
C GLN A 11 -9.33 1.70 6.39
N GLU A 12 -10.51 1.12 6.23
CA GLU A 12 -11.66 1.35 7.12
C GLU A 12 -12.10 2.81 7.23
N VAL A 13 -11.96 3.60 6.16
CA VAL A 13 -12.60 4.92 6.13
C VAL A 13 -14.12 4.71 5.99
N ARG A 14 -14.78 4.53 7.14
CA ARG A 14 -16.21 4.16 7.22
C ARG A 14 -17.16 5.36 7.22
N ALA A 15 -16.64 6.54 7.51
CA ALA A 15 -17.45 7.74 7.53
C ALA A 15 -18.12 7.98 6.18
N THR A 16 -19.41 8.26 6.19
CA THR A 16 -20.14 8.70 4.98
C THR A 16 -19.91 10.18 4.69
N ASP A 17 -19.52 10.92 5.72
CA ASP A 17 -19.13 12.30 5.63
C ASP A 17 -17.71 12.39 5.03
N GLN A 18 -17.60 13.00 3.86
CA GLN A 18 -16.34 13.16 3.14
C GLN A 18 -15.43 14.24 3.75
N THR A 19 -15.76 14.77 4.92
CA THR A 19 -14.94 15.79 5.62
C THR A 19 -13.82 15.19 6.48
N VAL A 20 -13.85 13.90 6.78
CA VAL A 20 -12.90 13.25 7.71
C VAL A 20 -11.45 13.37 7.24
N LEU A 21 -11.16 12.99 5.98
CA LEU A 21 -9.78 13.11 5.44
C LEU A 21 -9.32 14.57 5.29
N PRO A 22 -10.13 15.50 4.75
CA PRO A 22 -9.78 16.93 4.77
C PRO A 22 -9.48 17.47 6.16
N GLN A 23 -10.24 17.08 7.20
CA GLN A 23 -9.97 17.48 8.57
C GLN A 23 -8.66 16.86 9.09
N LEU A 24 -8.44 15.57 8.88
CA LEU A 24 -7.19 14.90 9.25
C LEU A 24 -6.00 15.58 8.59
N LEU A 25 -6.10 15.86 7.30
CA LEU A 25 -5.06 16.54 6.53
C LEU A 25 -4.74 17.95 7.06
N LYS A 26 -5.77 18.69 7.49
CA LYS A 26 -5.59 19.98 8.15
C LYS A 26 -4.73 19.88 9.42
N TYR A 27 -4.92 18.84 10.23
CA TYR A 27 -4.10 18.60 11.42
C TYR A 27 -2.68 18.19 11.07
N ILE A 28 -2.51 17.29 10.09
CA ILE A 28 -1.18 16.84 9.63
C ILE A 28 -0.38 18.03 9.11
N ASN A 29 -1.01 18.92 8.34
CA ASN A 29 -0.36 20.07 7.71
C ASN A 29 -0.26 21.32 8.62
N ALA A 30 -0.77 21.26 9.86
CA ALA A 30 -0.82 22.43 10.76
C ALA A 30 0.55 23.04 11.06
N ASN A 31 1.62 22.24 10.99
CA ASN A 31 3.00 22.69 11.24
C ASN A 31 3.80 22.95 9.96
N GLY A 32 3.13 23.21 8.82
CA GLY A 32 3.77 23.55 7.55
C GLY A 32 4.15 22.32 6.70
N ALA A 33 3.79 21.10 7.10
CA ALA A 33 3.87 19.93 6.25
C ALA A 33 2.94 20.08 5.02
N ARG A 34 3.16 19.29 3.99
CA ARG A 34 2.41 19.38 2.72
C ARG A 34 1.95 18.01 2.27
N TYR A 35 1.13 17.38 3.12
CA TYR A 35 0.48 16.13 2.75
C TYR A 35 -0.75 16.41 1.89
N ASP A 36 -1.00 15.51 0.96
CA ASP A 36 -2.20 15.42 0.14
C ASP A 36 -2.78 14.02 0.25
N TYR A 37 -3.94 13.75 -0.35
CA TYR A 37 -4.57 12.44 -0.27
C TYR A 37 -5.24 12.00 -1.56
N ILE A 38 -5.35 10.69 -1.73
CA ILE A 38 -6.17 10.01 -2.73
C ILE A 38 -7.17 9.16 -1.94
N ILE A 39 -8.43 9.14 -2.36
CA ILE A 39 -9.47 8.31 -1.75
C ILE A 39 -10.25 7.57 -2.84
N GLY A 40 -10.45 6.27 -2.62
CA GLY A 40 -11.25 5.40 -3.47
C GLY A 40 -12.76 5.51 -3.22
N PRO A 41 -13.56 4.79 -3.99
CA PRO A 41 -15.00 4.70 -3.80
C PRO A 41 -15.36 3.94 -2.50
N ARG A 42 -16.61 4.02 -2.09
CA ARG A 42 -17.13 3.20 -0.98
C ARG A 42 -17.46 1.79 -1.46
N LEU A 43 -16.73 0.82 -0.95
CA LEU A 43 -16.77 -0.58 -1.35
C LEU A 43 -17.32 -1.47 -0.23
N GLY A 44 -17.78 -2.65 -0.59
CA GLY A 44 -18.29 -3.67 0.32
C GLY A 44 -19.70 -4.13 -0.02
N ARG A 45 -19.96 -5.42 0.17
CA ARG A 45 -21.24 -6.10 -0.14
C ARG A 45 -22.31 -5.89 0.93
N THR A 46 -21.93 -5.41 2.12
CA THR A 46 -22.83 -5.22 3.26
C THR A 46 -23.09 -3.74 3.53
N VAL A 47 -23.86 -3.45 4.58
CA VAL A 47 -24.04 -2.09 5.08
C VAL A 47 -22.75 -1.47 5.62
N SER A 48 -21.77 -2.31 5.97
CA SER A 48 -20.44 -1.89 6.43
C SER A 48 -19.50 -1.61 5.25
N LYS A 49 -19.84 -0.54 4.50
CA LYS A 49 -18.97 -0.08 3.40
C LYS A 49 -17.87 0.80 3.93
N GLU A 50 -16.69 0.68 3.32
CA GLU A 50 -15.52 1.49 3.64
C GLU A 50 -14.83 2.02 2.38
N GLN A 51 -13.88 2.92 2.56
CA GLN A 51 -13.02 3.42 1.49
C GLN A 51 -11.57 3.16 1.87
N TYR A 52 -10.74 2.98 0.85
CA TYR A 52 -9.29 3.04 0.96
C TYR A 52 -8.82 4.45 0.69
N ALA A 53 -7.74 4.86 1.32
CA ALA A 53 -7.12 6.14 1.05
C ALA A 53 -5.60 6.07 1.18
N TYR A 54 -4.90 6.90 0.42
CA TYR A 54 -3.49 7.19 0.59
C TYR A 54 -3.32 8.63 1.04
N ILE A 55 -2.53 8.85 2.09
CA ILE A 55 -2.06 10.18 2.49
C ILE A 55 -0.56 10.23 2.22
N TYR A 56 -0.08 11.22 1.47
CA TYR A 56 1.31 11.30 1.05
C TYR A 56 1.91 12.69 1.14
N ASP A 57 3.20 12.79 1.43
CA ASP A 57 3.94 14.04 1.46
C ASP A 57 4.23 14.51 0.02
N SER A 58 3.51 15.53 -0.45
CA SER A 58 3.63 16.07 -1.79
C SER A 58 4.96 16.80 -2.04
N THR A 59 5.77 17.04 -1.00
CA THR A 59 7.14 17.55 -1.17
C THR A 59 8.15 16.44 -1.50
N ARG A 60 7.82 15.18 -1.22
CA ARG A 60 8.67 14.01 -1.44
C ARG A 60 8.17 13.10 -2.55
N LEU A 61 6.86 13.06 -2.77
CA LEU A 61 6.21 12.23 -3.76
C LEU A 61 5.38 13.07 -4.74
N ILE A 62 5.20 12.51 -5.92
CA ILE A 62 4.25 12.96 -6.93
C ILE A 62 3.22 11.86 -7.10
N SER A 63 1.95 12.20 -7.02
CA SER A 63 0.82 11.35 -7.36
C SER A 63 -0.38 12.23 -7.69
N SER A 64 -1.44 11.63 -8.22
CA SER A 64 -2.71 12.33 -8.47
C SER A 64 -3.89 11.34 -8.44
N PRO A 65 -5.11 11.81 -8.22
CA PRO A 65 -6.30 10.96 -8.32
C PRO A 65 -6.43 10.27 -9.68
N GLU A 66 -5.99 10.92 -10.76
CA GLU A 66 -6.04 10.37 -12.13
C GLU A 66 -5.04 9.21 -12.32
N ALA A 67 -4.03 9.11 -11.47
CA ALA A 67 -3.08 7.99 -11.41
C ALA A 67 -3.57 6.85 -10.49
N SER A 68 -4.83 6.88 -10.07
CA SER A 68 -5.42 5.87 -9.21
C SER A 68 -6.67 5.24 -9.84
N TYR A 69 -6.92 3.99 -9.48
CA TYR A 69 -8.11 3.25 -9.92
C TYR A 69 -8.47 2.14 -8.92
N THR A 70 -9.71 1.70 -8.96
CA THR A 70 -10.16 0.50 -8.28
C THR A 70 -10.11 -0.66 -9.26
N VAL A 71 -9.62 -1.82 -8.82
CA VAL A 71 -9.55 -3.03 -9.65
C VAL A 71 -10.95 -3.42 -10.12
N ASP A 72 -11.11 -3.74 -11.41
CA ASP A 72 -12.40 -4.17 -11.98
C ASP A 72 -12.61 -5.67 -11.72
N ASP A 73 -13.38 -6.00 -10.70
CA ASP A 73 -13.75 -7.38 -10.33
C ASP A 73 -15.15 -7.75 -10.87
N LYS A 74 -15.23 -8.01 -12.18
CA LYS A 74 -16.49 -8.41 -12.85
C LYS A 74 -17.09 -9.72 -12.32
N ALA A 75 -16.27 -10.55 -11.71
CA ALA A 75 -16.70 -11.85 -11.16
C ALA A 75 -17.16 -11.75 -9.71
N ASP A 76 -17.04 -10.56 -9.10
CA ASP A 76 -17.42 -10.26 -7.71
C ASP A 76 -16.80 -11.27 -6.71
N LEU A 77 -15.51 -11.51 -6.88
CA LEU A 77 -14.74 -12.45 -6.06
C LEU A 77 -14.22 -11.81 -4.76
N LEU A 78 -14.04 -10.50 -4.77
CA LEU A 78 -13.53 -9.73 -3.64
C LEU A 78 -14.68 -9.03 -2.93
N HIS A 79 -14.63 -8.96 -1.62
CA HIS A 79 -15.59 -8.20 -0.82
C HIS A 79 -15.43 -6.69 -1.06
N ARG A 80 -14.19 -6.27 -1.24
CA ARG A 80 -13.77 -4.90 -1.54
C ARG A 80 -12.62 -4.95 -2.54
N GLU A 81 -12.82 -4.34 -3.67
CA GLU A 81 -11.82 -4.30 -4.73
C GLU A 81 -10.65 -3.39 -4.33
N PRO A 82 -9.38 -3.80 -4.57
CA PRO A 82 -8.22 -3.02 -4.22
C PRO A 82 -8.20 -1.64 -4.86
N LEU A 83 -7.73 -0.64 -4.10
CA LEU A 83 -7.37 0.66 -4.63
C LEU A 83 -5.90 0.65 -5.05
N VAL A 84 -5.63 0.96 -6.31
CA VAL A 84 -4.27 1.11 -6.84
C VAL A 84 -3.98 2.60 -7.07
N ALA A 85 -2.77 3.04 -6.67
CA ALA A 85 -2.30 4.39 -6.96
C ALA A 85 -0.80 4.39 -7.25
N ARG A 86 -0.39 5.14 -8.28
CA ARG A 86 1.01 5.32 -8.67
C ARG A 86 1.64 6.50 -7.97
N PHE A 87 2.90 6.32 -7.61
CA PHE A 87 3.72 7.32 -6.97
C PHE A 87 5.08 7.42 -7.66
N LEU A 88 5.65 8.61 -7.63
CA LEU A 88 7.00 8.89 -8.11
C LEU A 88 7.72 9.72 -7.05
N THR A 89 8.92 9.31 -6.68
CA THR A 89 9.73 10.08 -5.72
C THR A 89 10.25 11.37 -6.33
N ARG A 90 10.41 12.40 -5.51
CA ARG A 90 11.12 13.63 -5.90
C ARG A 90 12.59 13.49 -5.55
N VAL A 91 13.44 13.54 -6.56
CA VAL A 91 14.91 13.43 -6.41
C VAL A 91 15.62 14.62 -7.05
N PRO A 92 16.86 14.93 -6.64
CA PRO A 92 17.66 15.96 -7.30
C PRO A 92 17.89 15.64 -8.78
N GLN A 93 18.17 16.69 -9.55
CA GLN A 93 18.50 16.55 -10.97
C GLN A 93 19.70 15.59 -11.15
N GLY A 94 19.60 14.68 -12.12
CA GLY A 94 20.64 13.70 -12.43
C GLY A 94 20.43 12.34 -11.77
N TYR A 95 19.45 12.21 -10.89
CA TYR A 95 19.02 10.91 -10.35
C TYR A 95 17.76 10.43 -11.04
N ARG A 96 17.61 9.11 -11.21
CA ARG A 96 16.37 8.49 -11.67
C ARG A 96 15.46 8.32 -10.45
N PRO A 97 14.25 8.91 -10.44
CA PRO A 97 13.34 8.74 -9.32
C PRO A 97 12.80 7.30 -9.27
N PHE A 98 12.57 6.79 -8.08
CA PHE A 98 11.85 5.54 -7.87
C PHE A 98 10.36 5.78 -8.18
N SER A 99 9.81 4.99 -9.11
CA SER A 99 8.37 4.92 -9.37
C SER A 99 7.80 3.61 -8.85
N PHE A 100 6.58 3.63 -8.36
CA PHE A 100 5.94 2.45 -7.80
C PHE A 100 4.42 2.59 -7.75
N SER A 101 3.72 1.46 -7.77
CA SER A 101 2.28 1.37 -7.58
C SER A 101 1.97 0.69 -6.26
N LEU A 102 1.14 1.32 -5.42
CA LEU A 102 0.60 0.73 -4.21
C LEU A 102 -0.79 0.16 -4.51
N MET A 103 -1.03 -1.07 -4.09
CA MET A 103 -2.29 -1.78 -4.19
C MET A 103 -2.78 -2.07 -2.78
N ASP A 104 -3.75 -1.29 -2.29
CA ASP A 104 -4.30 -1.41 -0.93
C ASP A 104 -5.49 -2.35 -0.91
N ILE A 105 -5.50 -3.30 0.04
CA ILE A 105 -6.53 -4.32 0.20
C ILE A 105 -6.89 -4.52 1.68
N HIS A 106 -8.16 -4.72 1.95
CA HIS A 106 -8.67 -5.23 3.23
C HIS A 106 -9.64 -6.38 2.92
N THR A 107 -9.18 -7.61 3.14
CA THR A 107 -10.02 -8.80 2.98
C THR A 107 -11.09 -8.85 4.07
N ASP A 108 -12.26 -9.40 3.75
CA ASP A 108 -13.29 -9.60 4.77
C ASP A 108 -12.93 -10.80 5.67
N PRO A 109 -12.92 -10.66 7.01
CA PRO A 109 -12.58 -11.76 7.92
C PRO A 109 -13.41 -13.04 7.71
N GLY A 110 -14.66 -12.90 7.25
CA GLY A 110 -15.55 -14.02 6.94
C GLY A 110 -15.26 -14.68 5.59
N GLU A 111 -14.62 -13.95 4.66
CA GLU A 111 -14.41 -14.37 3.27
C GLU A 111 -12.94 -14.63 2.93
N VAL A 112 -11.99 -14.47 3.86
CA VAL A 112 -10.53 -14.66 3.66
C VAL A 112 -10.19 -15.93 2.88
N LYS A 113 -10.89 -17.05 3.17
CA LYS A 113 -10.66 -18.33 2.49
C LYS A 113 -11.05 -18.32 1.01
N LEU A 114 -11.89 -17.37 0.59
CA LEU A 114 -12.32 -17.18 -0.79
C LEU A 114 -11.45 -16.12 -1.47
N GLU A 115 -11.14 -15.03 -0.78
CA GLU A 115 -10.43 -13.88 -1.33
C GLU A 115 -8.91 -14.15 -1.49
N LEU A 116 -8.23 -14.68 -0.47
CA LEU A 116 -6.78 -14.93 -0.54
C LEU A 116 -6.35 -15.83 -1.70
N PRO A 117 -7.07 -16.93 -2.03
CA PRO A 117 -6.69 -17.74 -3.19
C PRO A 117 -6.74 -17.02 -4.52
N VAL A 118 -7.55 -15.98 -4.66
CA VAL A 118 -7.65 -15.21 -5.91
C VAL A 118 -6.67 -14.02 -5.96
N MET A 119 -6.16 -13.59 -4.82
CA MET A 119 -5.26 -12.42 -4.74
C MET A 119 -4.00 -12.55 -5.61
N HIS A 120 -3.47 -13.78 -5.81
CA HIS A 120 -2.35 -13.97 -6.72
C HIS A 120 -2.71 -13.62 -8.17
N THR A 121 -3.93 -13.93 -8.61
CA THR A 121 -4.42 -13.58 -9.96
C THR A 121 -4.65 -12.07 -10.06
N VAL A 122 -5.21 -11.46 -9.02
CA VAL A 122 -5.46 -10.02 -8.97
C VAL A 122 -4.14 -9.25 -9.00
N LEU A 123 -3.16 -9.62 -8.15
CA LEU A 123 -1.85 -8.99 -8.14
C LEU A 123 -1.14 -9.13 -9.49
N LYS A 124 -1.22 -10.32 -10.12
CA LYS A 124 -0.66 -10.55 -11.45
C LYS A 124 -1.32 -9.64 -12.50
N ALA A 125 -2.65 -9.53 -12.49
CA ALA A 125 -3.38 -8.69 -13.43
C ALA A 125 -3.03 -7.19 -13.24
N VAL A 126 -2.90 -6.73 -11.99
CA VAL A 126 -2.46 -5.35 -11.69
C VAL A 126 -1.04 -5.13 -12.21
N ARG A 127 -0.08 -6.04 -11.97
CA ARG A 127 1.28 -5.93 -12.49
C ARG A 127 1.32 -5.86 -14.02
N GLU A 128 0.55 -6.71 -14.70
CA GLU A 128 0.45 -6.71 -16.16
C GLU A 128 -0.14 -5.38 -16.69
N TYR A 129 -1.15 -4.85 -16.01
CA TYR A 129 -1.78 -3.57 -16.36
C TYR A 129 -0.82 -2.38 -16.13
N GLU A 130 -0.16 -2.32 -14.98
CA GLU A 130 0.79 -1.27 -14.63
C GLU A 130 1.97 -1.26 -15.61
N TRP A 131 2.51 -2.44 -15.94
CA TRP A 131 3.54 -2.57 -16.96
C TRP A 131 3.06 -2.10 -18.34
N ALA A 132 1.91 -2.56 -18.79
CA ALA A 132 1.38 -2.24 -20.12
C ALA A 132 1.02 -0.76 -20.29
N THR A 133 0.57 -0.09 -19.23
CA THR A 133 0.05 1.29 -19.30
C THR A 133 1.08 2.35 -18.91
N ALA A 134 2.03 2.02 -18.04
CA ALA A 134 2.99 2.96 -17.49
C ALA A 134 4.45 2.50 -17.56
N GLY A 135 4.71 1.23 -17.91
CA GLY A 135 6.04 0.63 -17.81
C GLY A 135 6.48 0.44 -16.36
N GLU A 136 5.50 0.36 -15.42
CA GLU A 136 5.73 0.22 -13.99
C GLU A 136 5.82 -1.25 -13.61
N ASP A 137 6.95 -1.66 -13.01
CA ASP A 137 7.19 -3.04 -12.56
C ASP A 137 7.22 -3.17 -11.03
N ASP A 138 7.28 -2.07 -10.31
CA ASP A 138 7.26 -2.02 -8.85
C ASP A 138 5.84 -1.92 -8.31
N VAL A 139 5.17 -3.06 -8.19
CA VAL A 139 3.81 -3.14 -7.63
C VAL A 139 3.86 -3.77 -6.25
N LEU A 140 3.45 -3.00 -5.25
CA LEU A 140 3.42 -3.41 -3.85
C LEU A 140 1.97 -3.63 -3.40
N LEU A 141 1.61 -4.89 -3.11
CA LEU A 141 0.34 -5.23 -2.44
C LEU A 141 0.51 -4.98 -0.95
N MET A 142 -0.38 -4.21 -0.35
CA MET A 142 -0.33 -3.90 1.07
C MET A 142 -1.71 -3.88 1.71
N GLY A 143 -1.74 -4.09 3.02
CA GLY A 143 -2.95 -3.93 3.81
C GLY A 143 -3.26 -5.10 4.74
N ASP A 144 -4.51 -5.13 5.21
CA ASP A 144 -5.04 -6.17 6.07
C ASP A 144 -5.50 -7.38 5.24
N LEU A 145 -4.70 -8.43 5.26
CA LEU A 145 -5.01 -9.71 4.59
C LEU A 145 -5.80 -10.65 5.50
N ASN A 146 -6.07 -10.26 6.75
CA ASN A 146 -6.71 -11.10 7.76
C ASN A 146 -6.10 -12.51 7.87
N ALA A 147 -4.81 -12.64 7.53
CA ALA A 147 -4.09 -13.91 7.45
C ALA A 147 -2.60 -13.77 7.70
N ALA A 148 -2.06 -14.68 8.50
CA ALA A 148 -0.61 -14.83 8.63
C ALA A 148 0.01 -15.37 7.31
N PRO A 149 1.31 -15.11 7.04
CA PRO A 149 2.00 -15.55 5.82
C PRO A 149 1.88 -17.04 5.50
N SER A 150 1.79 -17.88 6.51
CA SER A 150 1.58 -19.34 6.35
C SER A 150 0.25 -19.70 5.68
N LYS A 151 -0.69 -18.74 5.59
CA LYS A 151 -2.03 -18.91 5.01
C LYS A 151 -2.19 -18.24 3.65
N PHE A 152 -1.16 -17.59 3.10
CA PHE A 152 -1.23 -16.88 1.83
C PHE A 152 -1.50 -17.77 0.61
N GLY A 153 -1.29 -19.10 0.74
CA GLY A 153 -1.59 -20.04 -0.34
C GLY A 153 -0.89 -19.68 -1.66
N PRO A 154 -1.63 -19.62 -2.79
CA PRO A 154 -1.03 -19.31 -4.09
C PRO A 154 -0.31 -17.95 -4.13
N LEU A 155 -0.78 -16.93 -3.40
CA LEU A 155 -0.14 -15.62 -3.32
C LEU A 155 1.29 -15.74 -2.74
N GLY A 156 1.46 -16.51 -1.66
CA GLY A 156 2.79 -16.73 -1.05
C GLY A 156 3.70 -17.68 -1.83
N GLN A 157 3.19 -18.31 -2.90
CA GLN A 157 3.95 -19.21 -3.77
C GLN A 157 4.34 -18.58 -5.11
N MET A 158 3.99 -17.31 -5.33
CA MET A 158 4.38 -16.61 -6.55
C MET A 158 5.91 -16.49 -6.63
N PRO A 159 6.53 -16.73 -7.79
CA PRO A 159 7.97 -16.52 -7.96
C PRO A 159 8.38 -15.08 -7.59
N GLY A 160 9.48 -14.93 -6.90
CA GLY A 160 10.01 -13.63 -6.48
C GLY A 160 9.26 -12.95 -5.34
N ILE A 161 8.07 -13.44 -4.96
CA ILE A 161 7.24 -12.79 -3.95
C ILE A 161 7.96 -12.74 -2.58
N TYR A 162 7.97 -11.57 -2.00
CA TYR A 162 8.52 -11.31 -0.68
C TYR A 162 7.46 -10.60 0.16
N TRP A 163 7.43 -10.86 1.46
CA TRP A 163 6.60 -10.18 2.45
C TRP A 163 7.44 -9.69 3.62
N ILE A 164 7.10 -8.50 4.13
CA ILE A 164 7.93 -7.82 5.13
C ILE A 164 7.69 -8.34 6.55
N ILE A 165 6.45 -8.72 6.91
CA ILE A 165 6.11 -9.21 8.24
C ILE A 165 6.02 -10.74 8.19
N ARG A 166 6.84 -11.42 9.02
CA ARG A 166 6.98 -12.88 9.04
C ARG A 166 6.36 -13.53 10.27
N ASP A 167 6.67 -13.00 11.44
CA ASP A 167 6.38 -13.62 12.74
C ASP A 167 5.98 -12.60 13.83
N GLN A 168 6.03 -11.29 13.52
CA GLN A 168 5.65 -10.24 14.46
C GLN A 168 4.15 -9.96 14.35
N PRO A 169 3.37 -10.01 15.47
CA PRO A 169 1.97 -9.63 15.45
C PRO A 169 1.76 -8.19 15.00
N THR A 170 0.69 -7.96 14.23
CA THR A 170 0.33 -6.66 13.68
C THR A 170 -0.93 -6.08 14.32
N ASN A 171 -1.71 -6.89 15.04
CA ASN A 171 -2.82 -6.35 15.81
C ASN A 171 -2.36 -5.72 17.13
N THR A 172 -3.10 -4.75 17.64
CA THR A 172 -2.79 -3.99 18.88
C THR A 172 -2.70 -4.88 20.10
N ARG A 173 -3.42 -6.02 20.13
CA ARG A 173 -3.35 -7.02 21.20
C ARG A 173 -2.09 -7.90 21.15
N ARG A 174 -1.28 -7.78 20.09
CA ARG A 174 -0.04 -8.54 19.88
C ARG A 174 -0.25 -10.08 19.85
N THR A 175 -1.34 -10.52 19.25
CA THR A 175 -1.71 -11.94 19.19
C THR A 175 -1.73 -12.51 17.79
N GLU A 176 -1.96 -11.68 16.77
CA GLU A 176 -2.20 -12.13 15.40
C GLU A 176 -1.41 -11.31 14.38
N ILE A 177 -1.10 -11.94 13.25
CA ILE A 177 -0.52 -11.30 12.07
C ILE A 177 -1.62 -11.21 11.03
N TYR A 178 -2.04 -10.00 10.69
CA TYR A 178 -3.07 -9.72 9.69
C TYR A 178 -2.55 -8.89 8.53
N ASP A 179 -1.69 -7.94 8.84
CA ASP A 179 -1.22 -6.92 7.92
C ASP A 179 0.11 -7.30 7.30
N ASN A 180 0.29 -6.98 6.01
CA ASN A 180 1.57 -7.19 5.34
C ASN A 180 1.76 -6.23 4.15
N VAL A 181 3.01 -6.17 3.66
CA VAL A 181 3.37 -5.62 2.35
C VAL A 181 4.07 -6.72 1.56
N LEU A 182 3.59 -6.98 0.36
CA LEU A 182 4.12 -8.00 -0.54
C LEU A 182 4.54 -7.36 -1.86
N PHE A 183 5.68 -7.75 -2.37
CA PHE A 183 6.21 -7.30 -3.66
C PHE A 183 7.15 -8.36 -4.26
N ASP A 184 7.48 -8.21 -5.53
CA ASP A 184 8.46 -9.06 -6.19
C ASP A 184 9.87 -8.54 -5.84
N ARG A 185 10.64 -9.33 -5.09
CA ARG A 185 11.97 -8.96 -4.62
C ARG A 185 13.00 -8.83 -5.74
N ASP A 186 12.78 -9.52 -6.84
CA ASP A 186 13.68 -9.49 -8.00
C ASP A 186 13.46 -8.24 -8.86
N LEU A 187 12.27 -7.64 -8.80
CA LEU A 187 11.91 -6.39 -9.47
C LEU A 187 12.13 -5.19 -8.55
N THR A 188 11.55 -5.18 -7.36
CA THR A 188 11.61 -4.08 -6.39
C THR A 188 12.94 -4.11 -5.62
N SER A 189 14.01 -3.71 -6.29
CA SER A 189 15.37 -3.68 -5.71
C SER A 189 15.60 -2.50 -4.75
N GLU A 190 14.69 -1.54 -4.72
CA GLU A 190 14.67 -0.35 -3.87
C GLU A 190 14.45 -0.65 -2.40
N PHE A 191 13.89 -1.83 -2.07
CA PHE A 191 13.68 -2.22 -0.68
C PHE A 191 15.00 -2.31 0.09
N THR A 192 15.16 -1.47 1.13
CA THR A 192 16.40 -1.38 1.90
C THR A 192 16.63 -2.57 2.86
N GLY A 193 15.63 -3.43 3.03
CA GLY A 193 15.65 -4.50 4.02
C GLY A 193 15.13 -4.05 5.39
N ARG A 194 14.73 -2.79 5.55
CA ARG A 194 14.20 -2.24 6.80
C ARG A 194 12.68 -2.17 6.75
N ALA A 195 12.04 -2.89 7.66
CA ALA A 195 10.59 -2.94 7.79
C ALA A 195 10.23 -3.39 9.21
N GLY A 196 8.97 -3.23 9.59
CA GLY A 196 8.52 -3.71 10.89
C GLY A 196 7.10 -3.24 11.24
N VAL A 197 6.73 -3.51 12.48
CA VAL A 197 5.50 -3.04 13.10
C VAL A 197 5.82 -1.82 13.95
N LEU A 198 5.02 -0.74 13.82
CA LEU A 198 5.16 0.45 14.62
C LEU A 198 4.30 0.27 15.88
N ASP A 199 4.96 -0.03 17.00
CA ASP A 199 4.28 -0.17 18.27
C ASP A 199 3.84 1.19 18.80
N VAL A 200 2.56 1.50 18.65
CA VAL A 200 1.98 2.79 19.08
C VAL A 200 2.01 2.97 20.59
N MET A 201 1.95 1.88 21.36
CA MET A 201 2.03 1.94 22.83
C MET A 201 3.42 2.38 23.28
N ASP A 202 4.45 1.80 22.66
CA ASP A 202 5.84 2.19 22.97
C ASP A 202 6.17 3.57 22.42
N LEU A 203 5.68 3.91 21.23
CA LEU A 203 5.94 5.20 20.61
C LEU A 203 5.33 6.38 21.39
N PHE A 204 4.08 6.25 21.81
CA PHE A 204 3.33 7.34 22.45
C PHE A 204 3.26 7.20 23.98
N LYS A 205 3.84 6.13 24.55
CA LYS A 205 3.79 5.83 25.99
C LYS A 205 2.36 5.72 26.52
N ILE A 206 1.49 5.10 25.73
CA ILE A 206 0.10 4.85 26.06
C ILE A 206 -0.10 3.37 26.41
N ASN A 207 -1.18 3.09 27.15
CA ASN A 207 -1.53 1.72 27.51
C ASN A 207 -2.38 1.05 26.42
N MET A 208 -2.69 -0.24 26.60
CA MET A 208 -3.45 -1.05 25.66
C MET A 208 -4.87 -0.49 25.41
N GLU A 209 -5.53 0.00 26.44
CA GLU A 209 -6.90 0.53 26.32
C GLU A 209 -6.92 1.81 25.49
N GLU A 210 -5.96 2.69 25.71
CA GLU A 210 -5.77 3.91 24.94
C GLU A 210 -5.38 3.60 23.47
N ALA A 211 -4.51 2.61 23.25
CA ALA A 211 -4.12 2.19 21.92
C ALA A 211 -5.30 1.63 21.12
N LEU A 212 -6.16 0.83 21.75
CA LEU A 212 -7.38 0.28 21.13
C LEU A 212 -8.44 1.35 20.78
N GLN A 213 -8.35 2.56 21.36
CA GLN A 213 -9.16 3.70 20.94
C GLN A 213 -8.65 4.33 19.63
N LEU A 214 -7.38 4.11 19.30
CA LEU A 214 -6.80 4.55 18.03
C LEU A 214 -7.08 3.55 16.92
N SER A 215 -6.73 2.28 17.16
CA SER A 215 -6.94 1.15 16.23
C SER A 215 -6.73 -0.18 16.94
N ASP A 216 -7.38 -1.23 16.50
CA ASP A 216 -7.09 -2.62 16.88
C ASP A 216 -5.95 -3.23 16.05
N HIS A 217 -5.41 -2.48 15.07
CA HIS A 217 -4.20 -2.81 14.33
C HIS A 217 -3.06 -1.83 14.64
N MET A 218 -1.84 -2.31 14.59
CA MET A 218 -0.61 -1.52 14.63
C MET A 218 -0.14 -1.24 13.20
N PRO A 219 0.29 -0.01 12.88
CA PRO A 219 0.84 0.28 11.57
C PRO A 219 2.06 -0.60 11.27
N ILE A 220 2.13 -1.13 10.08
CA ILE A 220 3.34 -1.73 9.53
C ILE A 220 4.05 -0.73 8.63
N TRP A 221 5.36 -0.87 8.47
CA TRP A 221 6.14 0.04 7.64
C TRP A 221 7.25 -0.68 6.91
N ALA A 222 7.64 -0.14 5.75
CA ALA A 222 8.80 -0.56 4.99
C ALA A 222 9.54 0.65 4.44
N GLU A 223 10.86 0.53 4.28
CA GLU A 223 11.71 1.58 3.75
C GLU A 223 12.27 1.19 2.39
N PHE A 224 12.17 2.14 1.45
CA PHE A 224 12.69 2.01 0.10
C PHE A 224 13.65 3.16 -0.21
N THR A 225 14.59 2.94 -1.13
CA THR A 225 15.42 4.04 -1.65
C THR A 225 14.56 4.96 -2.52
N VAL A 226 14.91 6.24 -2.55
CA VAL A 226 14.17 7.23 -3.36
C VAL A 226 14.57 7.26 -4.82
N THR A 227 15.57 6.48 -5.18
CA THR A 227 16.11 6.39 -6.55
C THR A 227 16.02 4.96 -7.03
N GLU A 228 15.67 4.82 -8.31
CA GLU A 228 15.72 3.53 -9.01
C GLU A 228 17.08 2.87 -8.86
N GLN A 229 17.06 1.61 -8.52
CA GLN A 229 18.24 0.76 -8.46
C GLN A 229 18.25 -0.16 -9.69
N PRO A 230 19.44 -0.62 -10.14
CA PRO A 230 19.49 -1.64 -11.18
C PRO A 230 18.80 -2.91 -10.67
N SER A 231 17.77 -3.38 -11.38
CA SER A 231 17.14 -4.67 -11.07
C SER A 231 18.16 -5.80 -11.17
N SER A 232 18.14 -6.74 -10.24
CA SER A 232 19.03 -7.91 -10.25
C SER A 232 18.68 -8.94 -11.33
N GLY A 233 17.56 -8.77 -12.02
CA GLY A 233 17.16 -9.58 -13.17
C GLY A 233 17.90 -9.21 -14.45
N ASN A 234 18.21 -10.18 -15.28
CA ASN A 234 18.83 -9.99 -16.60
C ASN A 234 18.05 -8.91 -17.37
N VAL A 235 18.66 -7.76 -17.53
CA VAL A 235 18.14 -6.65 -18.33
C VAL A 235 18.07 -7.16 -19.78
N SER A 236 16.91 -7.60 -20.20
CA SER A 236 16.58 -7.60 -21.63
C SER A 236 16.66 -6.14 -22.07
N THR A 237 17.56 -5.84 -23.00
CA THR A 237 17.93 -4.51 -23.51
C THR A 237 16.79 -3.83 -24.30
N ALA A 238 15.58 -3.76 -23.73
CA ALA A 238 14.39 -3.21 -24.38
C ALA A 238 13.73 -2.04 -23.63
N ASN A 239 14.33 -1.48 -22.58
CA ASN A 239 13.72 -0.39 -21.82
C ASN A 239 14.46 0.94 -22.00
N GLN A 240 14.40 1.49 -23.22
CA GLN A 240 14.33 2.94 -23.36
C GLN A 240 12.86 3.31 -23.21
N LEU A 241 12.50 3.91 -22.06
CA LEU A 241 11.23 4.60 -21.91
C LEU A 241 11.04 5.54 -23.11
N PRO A 242 9.86 5.57 -23.76
CA PRO A 242 9.60 6.61 -24.74
C PRO A 242 9.81 7.97 -24.07
N ALA A 243 10.74 8.74 -24.60
CA ALA A 243 10.96 10.10 -24.17
C ALA A 243 9.67 10.90 -24.43
N GLY A 244 8.94 11.22 -23.39
CA GLY A 244 7.80 12.13 -23.52
C GLY A 244 6.56 11.64 -22.81
N THR A 245 6.44 11.97 -21.58
CA THR A 245 5.52 12.99 -21.08
C THR A 245 5.81 13.18 -19.59
N PRO A 246 6.27 14.34 -19.17
CA PRO A 246 6.26 14.66 -17.76
C PRO A 246 4.80 14.70 -17.33
N TRP A 247 4.52 14.08 -16.21
CA TRP A 247 3.29 14.27 -15.49
C TRP A 247 3.06 15.77 -15.31
N ARG A 248 2.10 16.35 -16.04
CA ARG A 248 1.67 17.73 -15.89
C ARG A 248 0.46 17.78 -14.99
#